data_46c2e3b47f59ee5cc2abc046cb1584dd
#
_entry.id   46c2e3b47f59ee5cc2abc046cb1584dd
#
_cell.length_a   1.000
_cell.length_b   1.000
_cell.length_c   1.000
_cell.angle_alpha   90.00
_cell.angle_beta   90.00
_cell.angle_gamma   90.00
#
_symmetry.space_group_name_H-M   'P 1'
#
loop_
_entity.id
_entity.type
_entity.pdbx_description
1 polymer ?
#
loop_
_entity_poly.entity_id
_entity_poly.type
_entity_poly.pdbx_seq_one_letter_code
_entity_poly.pdbx_strand_id
1 'polypeptide(L)'
;KGYINSTGKMIKQEMDFSKKNYISITDLHRIMKILFFPKKFKEEERFNLTNKQREILLNYMSGNPKDFGYNPDEFPYYFNKFFIYGDKELEFDENITIYNKVGFAYGQLSDVAYIKKKNVSIILTATIDVNTNKIYNDDKYDYDSIGFPFLAEISREIIKTLSN
;
A
#
# COMPACT_ATOMS: atom_id res chain seq x y z
N LYS A 1 6.29 21.71 15.06
CA LYS A 1 6.75 21.15 13.77
C LYS A 1 8.28 21.11 13.74
N GLY A 2 8.84 20.05 13.20
CA GLY A 2 10.28 19.93 13.07
C GLY A 2 10.70 18.56 12.51
N TYR A 3 11.99 18.29 12.54
CA TYR A 3 12.52 16.99 12.15
C TYR A 3 13.84 16.68 12.87
N ILE A 4 14.16 15.39 12.96
CA ILE A 4 15.47 14.94 13.40
C ILE A 4 16.38 14.82 12.17
N ASN A 5 17.51 15.48 12.19
CA ASN A 5 18.48 15.42 11.09
C ASN A 5 19.35 14.14 11.16
N SER A 6 20.21 13.93 10.17
CA SER A 6 21.10 12.76 10.08
C SER A 6 22.10 12.62 11.25
N THR A 7 22.30 13.66 12.07
CA THR A 7 23.14 13.64 13.27
C THR A 7 22.34 13.42 14.55
N GLY A 8 21.03 13.18 14.47
CA GLY A 8 20.13 13.00 15.61
C GLY A 8 19.68 14.30 16.28
N LYS A 9 19.99 15.47 15.70
CA LYS A 9 19.63 16.77 16.28
C LYS A 9 18.25 17.22 15.83
N MET A 10 17.42 17.69 16.77
CA MET A 10 16.13 18.31 16.49
C MET A 10 16.31 19.66 15.78
N ILE A 11 15.70 19.80 14.62
CA ILE A 11 15.61 21.03 13.83
C ILE A 11 14.18 21.56 13.92
N LYS A 12 14.01 22.75 14.50
CA LYS A 12 12.70 23.40 14.69
C LYS A 12 12.28 24.23 13.47
N GLN A 13 12.20 23.57 12.33
CA GLN A 13 11.69 24.14 11.07
C GLN A 13 11.00 23.06 10.27
N GLU A 14 10.22 23.41 9.27
CA GLU A 14 9.56 22.43 8.40
C GLU A 14 10.61 21.64 7.62
N MET A 15 10.35 20.33 7.46
CA MET A 15 11.20 19.47 6.62
C MET A 15 10.90 19.77 5.15
N ASP A 16 11.96 19.99 4.37
CA ASP A 16 11.84 20.21 2.92
C ASP A 16 11.67 18.87 2.17
N PHE A 17 10.51 18.68 1.57
CA PHE A 17 10.18 17.54 0.72
C PHE A 17 10.31 17.83 -0.78
N SER A 18 10.70 19.04 -1.19
CA SER A 18 10.74 19.44 -2.61
C SER A 18 11.64 18.58 -3.49
N LYS A 19 12.65 17.92 -2.88
CA LYS A 19 13.56 16.99 -3.56
C LYS A 19 13.21 15.50 -3.38
N LYS A 20 12.08 15.19 -2.76
CA LYS A 20 11.61 13.81 -2.62
C LYS A 20 10.75 13.41 -3.80
N ASN A 21 10.77 12.12 -4.11
CA ASN A 21 9.83 11.58 -5.08
C ASN A 21 8.39 11.68 -4.54
N TYR A 22 7.48 12.03 -5.43
CA TYR A 22 6.06 12.09 -5.11
C TYR A 22 5.23 11.54 -6.27
N ILE A 23 4.06 11.05 -5.95
CA ILE A 23 3.06 10.61 -6.92
C ILE A 23 1.67 10.94 -6.35
N SER A 24 0.74 11.36 -7.21
CA SER A 24 -0.62 11.59 -6.77
C SER A 24 -1.36 10.27 -6.53
N ILE A 25 -2.34 10.28 -5.62
CA ILE A 25 -3.21 9.11 -5.38
C ILE A 25 -3.98 8.72 -6.65
N THR A 26 -4.35 9.70 -7.46
CA THR A 26 -5.03 9.50 -8.75
C THR A 26 -4.13 8.78 -9.74
N ASP A 27 -2.85 9.15 -9.81
CA ASP A 27 -1.89 8.50 -10.70
C ASP A 27 -1.58 7.08 -10.25
N LEU A 28 -1.42 6.83 -8.95
CA LEU A 28 -1.28 5.48 -8.40
C LEU A 28 -2.48 4.60 -8.78
N HIS A 29 -3.68 5.12 -8.63
CA HIS A 29 -4.91 4.41 -9.01
C HIS A 29 -4.95 4.14 -10.52
N ARG A 30 -4.57 5.12 -11.35
CA ARG A 30 -4.51 4.99 -12.80
C ARG A 30 -3.48 3.93 -13.23
N ILE A 31 -2.31 3.89 -12.60
CA ILE A 31 -1.28 2.86 -12.85
C ILE A 31 -1.85 1.47 -12.64
N MET A 32 -2.57 1.23 -11.54
CA MET A 32 -3.23 -0.06 -11.30
C MET A 32 -4.28 -0.38 -12.37
N LYS A 33 -5.09 0.59 -12.78
CA LYS A 33 -6.07 0.38 -13.86
C LYS A 33 -5.40 -0.01 -15.16
N ILE A 34 -4.32 0.65 -15.56
CA ILE A 34 -3.58 0.33 -16.79
C ILE A 34 -2.96 -1.06 -16.69
N LEU A 35 -2.39 -1.41 -15.55
CA LEU A 35 -1.77 -2.72 -15.33
C LEU A 35 -2.78 -3.87 -15.44
N PHE A 36 -3.96 -3.72 -14.83
CA PHE A 36 -4.96 -4.80 -14.79
C PHE A 36 -5.91 -4.80 -15.98
N PHE A 37 -6.18 -3.66 -16.57
CA PHE A 37 -7.15 -3.49 -17.67
C PHE A 37 -6.55 -2.75 -18.87
N PRO A 38 -5.38 -3.18 -19.42
CA PRO A 38 -4.69 -2.43 -20.47
C PRO A 38 -5.55 -2.21 -21.71
N LYS A 39 -6.44 -3.13 -22.04
CA LYS A 39 -7.35 -3.00 -23.21
C LYS A 39 -8.36 -1.84 -23.09
N LYS A 40 -8.54 -1.26 -21.89
CA LYS A 40 -9.40 -0.07 -21.66
C LYS A 40 -8.68 1.25 -21.92
N PHE A 41 -7.40 1.19 -22.29
CA PHE A 41 -6.56 2.36 -22.52
C PHE A 41 -5.98 2.33 -23.95
N LYS A 42 -5.63 3.49 -24.49
CA LYS A 42 -4.95 3.60 -25.76
C LYS A 42 -3.56 2.95 -25.68
N GLU A 43 -3.01 2.54 -26.80
CA GLU A 43 -1.75 1.81 -26.85
C GLU A 43 -0.59 2.60 -26.24
N GLU A 44 -0.52 3.88 -26.54
CA GLU A 44 0.49 4.81 -26.00
C GLU A 44 0.42 5.04 -24.48
N GLU A 45 -0.70 4.70 -23.86
CA GLU A 45 -0.89 4.82 -22.40
C GLU A 45 -0.53 3.53 -21.67
N ARG A 46 -0.33 2.42 -22.37
CA ARG A 46 -0.09 1.12 -21.78
C ARG A 46 1.37 0.94 -21.42
N PHE A 47 1.61 0.11 -20.41
CA PHE A 47 2.97 -0.35 -20.13
C PHE A 47 3.45 -1.27 -21.24
N ASN A 48 4.65 -1.01 -21.78
CA ASN A 48 5.30 -1.88 -22.77
C ASN A 48 5.89 -3.12 -22.07
N LEU A 49 5.01 -4.02 -21.66
CA LEU A 49 5.35 -5.27 -20.98
C LEU A 49 4.97 -6.46 -21.85
N THR A 50 5.87 -7.41 -22.00
CA THR A 50 5.52 -8.73 -22.53
C THR A 50 4.59 -9.46 -21.57
N ASN A 51 3.86 -10.45 -22.05
CA ASN A 51 2.98 -11.27 -21.20
C ASN A 51 3.75 -11.89 -20.02
N LYS A 52 4.98 -12.39 -20.27
CA LYS A 52 5.84 -12.98 -19.23
C LYS A 52 6.25 -11.96 -18.16
N GLN A 53 6.63 -10.75 -18.57
CA GLN A 53 6.98 -9.68 -17.62
C GLN A 53 5.78 -9.27 -16.77
N ARG A 54 4.62 -9.17 -17.39
CA ARG A 54 3.38 -8.86 -16.68
C ARG A 54 3.02 -9.95 -15.68
N GLU A 55 3.11 -11.22 -16.06
CA GLU A 55 2.88 -12.36 -15.17
C GLU A 55 3.81 -12.34 -13.95
N ILE A 56 5.10 -12.15 -14.16
CA ILE A 56 6.10 -12.01 -13.08
C ILE A 56 5.72 -10.89 -12.14
N LEU A 57 5.40 -9.70 -12.67
CA LEU A 57 5.00 -8.55 -11.87
C LEU A 57 3.77 -8.84 -11.02
N LEU A 58 2.73 -9.43 -11.62
CA LEU A 58 1.50 -9.77 -10.90
C LEU A 58 1.74 -10.84 -9.83
N ASN A 59 2.61 -11.81 -10.09
CA ASN A 59 3.01 -12.81 -9.09
C ASN A 59 3.65 -12.15 -7.86
N TYR A 60 4.61 -11.23 -8.07
CA TYR A 60 5.21 -10.48 -6.95
C TYR A 60 4.22 -9.57 -6.23
N MET A 61 3.26 -9.00 -6.93
CA MET A 61 2.24 -8.14 -6.32
C MET A 61 1.23 -8.92 -5.47
N SER A 62 0.92 -10.17 -5.83
CA SER A 62 -0.05 -11.00 -5.08
C SER A 62 0.59 -11.86 -4.00
N GLY A 63 1.85 -12.22 -4.15
CA GLY A 63 2.52 -13.14 -3.25
C GLY A 63 2.68 -12.59 -1.82
N ASN A 64 2.74 -13.51 -0.88
CA ASN A 64 3.12 -13.24 0.50
C ASN A 64 4.64 -13.36 0.65
N PRO A 65 5.25 -12.76 1.67
CA PRO A 65 6.70 -12.86 1.87
C PRO A 65 7.23 -14.30 1.88
N LYS A 66 6.52 -15.24 2.50
CA LYS A 66 6.89 -16.67 2.55
C LYS A 66 7.05 -17.30 1.16
N ASP A 67 6.27 -16.84 0.18
CA ASP A 67 6.30 -17.39 -1.19
C ASP A 67 7.61 -17.05 -1.92
N PHE A 68 8.36 -16.09 -1.38
CA PHE A 68 9.66 -15.63 -1.87
C PHE A 68 10.82 -15.99 -0.92
N GLY A 69 10.59 -16.91 0.02
CA GLY A 69 11.62 -17.45 0.92
C GLY A 69 11.91 -16.61 2.16
N TYR A 70 11.09 -15.60 2.47
CA TYR A 70 11.22 -14.85 3.70
C TYR A 70 10.65 -15.63 4.90
N ASN A 71 11.31 -15.46 6.07
CA ASN A 71 10.84 -16.06 7.31
C ASN A 71 9.47 -15.49 7.72
N PRO A 72 8.41 -16.32 7.86
CA PRO A 72 7.06 -15.84 8.22
C PRO A 72 6.96 -15.18 9.61
N ASP A 73 7.85 -15.53 10.54
CA ASP A 73 7.87 -14.93 11.89
C ASP A 73 8.38 -13.48 11.85
N GLU A 74 9.27 -13.16 10.90
CA GLU A 74 9.79 -11.81 10.69
C GLU A 74 8.95 -11.02 9.69
N PHE A 75 8.47 -11.71 8.64
CA PHE A 75 7.72 -11.12 7.52
C PHE A 75 6.41 -11.90 7.30
N PRO A 76 5.43 -11.74 8.18
CA PRO A 76 4.14 -12.40 8.04
C PRO A 76 3.34 -11.85 6.84
N TYR A 77 2.23 -12.53 6.48
CA TYR A 77 1.42 -12.17 5.30
C TYR A 77 0.89 -10.73 5.33
N TYR A 78 0.62 -10.17 6.50
CA TYR A 78 0.15 -8.80 6.66
C TYR A 78 1.25 -7.74 6.47
N PHE A 79 2.53 -8.12 6.45
CA PHE A 79 3.66 -7.21 6.34
C PHE A 79 3.59 -6.30 5.10
N ASN A 80 3.04 -6.80 4.01
CA ASN A 80 2.89 -6.08 2.74
C ASN A 80 1.44 -6.02 2.23
N LYS A 81 0.44 -6.29 3.07
CA LYS A 81 -0.98 -6.29 2.74
C LYS A 81 -1.73 -5.42 3.75
N PHE A 82 -1.60 -4.09 3.63
CA PHE A 82 -2.21 -3.16 4.59
C PHE A 82 -3.72 -3.17 4.49
N PHE A 83 -4.26 -3.23 3.25
CA PHE A 83 -5.67 -3.52 3.08
C PHE A 83 -5.98 -4.94 3.56
N ILE A 84 -7.10 -5.10 4.22
CA ILE A 84 -7.66 -6.32 4.82
C ILE A 84 -6.92 -6.77 6.08
N TYR A 85 -5.58 -6.79 6.07
CA TYR A 85 -4.78 -7.50 7.08
C TYR A 85 -3.87 -6.60 7.93
N GLY A 86 -3.81 -5.32 7.67
CA GLY A 86 -2.82 -4.42 8.30
C GLY A 86 -2.95 -4.30 9.82
N ASP A 87 -4.14 -4.48 10.38
CA ASP A 87 -4.39 -4.48 11.83
C ASP A 87 -4.13 -5.84 12.51
N LYS A 88 -3.81 -6.88 11.75
CA LYS A 88 -3.52 -8.23 12.26
C LYS A 88 -4.72 -8.96 12.89
N GLU A 89 -5.93 -8.43 12.74
CA GLU A 89 -7.14 -9.01 13.36
C GLU A 89 -7.68 -10.23 12.61
N LEU A 90 -7.44 -10.29 11.29
CA LEU A 90 -7.92 -11.39 10.44
C LEU A 90 -6.80 -12.36 10.11
N GLU A 91 -7.13 -13.64 10.18
CA GLU A 91 -6.29 -14.69 9.61
C GLU A 91 -6.30 -14.62 8.07
N PHE A 92 -5.27 -15.19 7.47
CA PHE A 92 -5.15 -15.24 6.01
C PHE A 92 -6.29 -16.04 5.38
N ASP A 93 -7.02 -15.41 4.45
CA ASP A 93 -8.12 -16.03 3.69
C ASP A 93 -7.68 -16.27 2.24
N GLU A 94 -7.50 -17.52 1.86
CA GLU A 94 -7.11 -17.93 0.50
C GLU A 94 -8.13 -17.51 -0.59
N ASN A 95 -9.37 -17.20 -0.20
CA ASN A 95 -10.38 -16.69 -1.13
C ASN A 95 -10.21 -15.20 -1.45
N ILE A 96 -9.28 -14.52 -0.80
CA ILE A 96 -8.95 -13.12 -1.07
C ILE A 96 -7.60 -13.05 -1.77
N THR A 97 -7.59 -12.51 -2.99
CA THR A 97 -6.33 -12.20 -3.69
C THR A 97 -6.12 -10.70 -3.71
N ILE A 98 -4.98 -10.25 -3.21
CA ILE A 98 -4.61 -8.84 -3.15
C ILE A 98 -3.34 -8.62 -3.97
N TYR A 99 -3.48 -7.96 -5.11
CA TYR A 99 -2.36 -7.46 -5.90
C TYR A 99 -2.09 -6.03 -5.52
N ASN A 100 -1.03 -5.75 -4.79
CA ASN A 100 -0.83 -4.42 -4.27
C ASN A 100 0.61 -3.92 -4.30
N LYS A 101 0.76 -2.62 -4.03
CA LYS A 101 2.01 -1.98 -3.70
C LYS A 101 1.79 -1.02 -2.55
N VAL A 102 2.43 -1.32 -1.45
CA VAL A 102 2.43 -0.49 -0.24
C VAL A 102 3.58 0.50 -0.23
N GLY A 103 3.42 1.53 0.55
CA GLY A 103 4.48 2.45 0.91
C GLY A 103 4.18 3.14 2.22
N PHE A 104 5.21 3.32 3.05
CA PHE A 104 5.09 4.14 4.25
C PHE A 104 6.42 4.81 4.58
N ALA A 105 6.34 6.06 4.93
CA ALA A 105 7.46 6.87 5.39
C ALA A 105 6.95 8.17 5.99
N TYR A 106 7.69 8.72 6.94
CA TYR A 106 7.44 10.05 7.51
C TYR A 106 6.04 10.24 8.12
N GLY A 107 5.42 9.16 8.58
CA GLY A 107 4.07 9.18 9.10
C GLY A 107 2.98 9.01 8.03
N GLN A 108 3.33 8.87 6.77
CA GLN A 108 2.37 8.55 5.71
C GLN A 108 2.36 7.05 5.43
N LEU A 109 1.14 6.48 5.33
CA LEU A 109 0.90 5.14 4.81
C LEU A 109 0.08 5.22 3.53
N SER A 110 0.40 4.35 2.59
CA SER A 110 -0.36 4.21 1.35
C SER A 110 -0.46 2.75 0.96
N ASP A 111 -1.61 2.35 0.44
CA ASP A 111 -1.75 1.10 -0.28
C ASP A 111 -2.57 1.35 -1.55
N VAL A 112 -2.13 0.76 -2.64
CA VAL A 112 -2.88 0.68 -3.90
C VAL A 112 -3.01 -0.78 -4.28
N ALA A 113 -4.24 -1.27 -4.42
CA ALA A 113 -4.50 -2.68 -4.63
C ALA A 113 -5.60 -2.95 -5.66
N TYR A 114 -5.44 -4.03 -6.41
CA TYR A 114 -6.54 -4.75 -7.05
C TYR A 114 -6.89 -5.94 -6.17
N ILE A 115 -8.08 -5.91 -5.57
CA ILE A 115 -8.56 -6.92 -4.61
C ILE A 115 -9.65 -7.74 -5.27
N LYS A 116 -9.55 -9.06 -5.14
CA LYS A 116 -10.55 -10.03 -5.61
C LYS A 116 -11.01 -10.88 -4.45
N LYS A 117 -12.32 -10.95 -4.23
CA LYS A 117 -12.97 -11.82 -3.25
C LYS A 117 -14.30 -12.32 -3.81
N LYS A 118 -14.42 -13.63 -4.08
CA LYS A 118 -15.63 -14.21 -4.70
C LYS A 118 -16.04 -13.44 -5.97
N ASN A 119 -17.21 -12.80 -5.94
CA ASN A 119 -17.77 -12.04 -7.06
C ASN A 119 -17.37 -10.55 -7.06
N VAL A 120 -16.67 -10.09 -6.02
CA VAL A 120 -16.21 -8.70 -5.90
C VAL A 120 -14.80 -8.57 -6.46
N SER A 121 -14.60 -7.56 -7.31
CA SER A 121 -13.28 -7.19 -7.82
C SER A 121 -13.18 -5.67 -7.87
N ILE A 122 -12.29 -5.09 -7.09
CA ILE A 122 -12.14 -3.63 -6.96
C ILE A 122 -10.68 -3.21 -7.09
N ILE A 123 -10.46 -1.99 -7.58
CA ILE A 123 -9.21 -1.26 -7.36
C ILE A 123 -9.46 -0.25 -6.26
N LEU A 124 -8.70 -0.36 -5.19
CA LEU A 124 -8.72 0.55 -4.06
C LEU A 124 -7.38 1.25 -3.92
N THR A 125 -7.41 2.54 -3.61
CA THR A 125 -6.20 3.32 -3.34
C THR A 125 -6.51 4.25 -2.19
N ALA A 126 -5.71 4.16 -1.13
CA ALA A 126 -5.85 5.04 0.03
C ALA A 126 -4.49 5.44 0.57
N THR A 127 -4.46 6.60 1.21
CA THR A 127 -3.32 7.11 1.97
C THR A 127 -3.82 7.79 3.22
N ILE A 128 -3.03 7.72 4.28
CA ILE A 128 -3.30 8.40 5.55
C ILE A 128 -2.00 8.98 6.12
N ASP A 129 -2.08 10.17 6.71
CA ASP A 129 -0.99 10.79 7.48
C ASP A 129 -1.24 10.57 8.98
N VAL A 130 -0.32 9.88 9.62
CA VAL A 130 -0.36 9.54 11.05
C VAL A 130 0.86 10.07 11.81
N ASN A 131 1.41 11.20 11.37
CA ASN A 131 2.44 11.94 12.08
C ASN A 131 1.79 12.95 13.05
N THR A 132 1.21 12.47 14.15
CA THR A 132 0.42 13.28 15.09
C THR A 132 1.27 14.34 15.80
N ASN A 133 2.51 14.05 16.14
CA ASN A 133 3.40 14.99 16.84
C ASN A 133 4.05 16.03 15.92
N LYS A 134 3.90 15.88 14.59
CA LYS A 134 4.45 16.76 13.55
C LYS A 134 5.98 16.89 13.60
N ILE A 135 6.66 15.83 14.04
CA ILE A 135 8.11 15.70 14.01
C ILE A 135 8.46 14.60 13.02
N TYR A 136 9.29 14.92 12.03
CA TYR A 136 9.74 13.93 11.05
C TYR A 136 11.07 13.27 11.48
N ASN A 137 11.30 12.03 11.10
CA ASN A 137 12.49 11.23 11.42
C ASN A 137 12.73 11.03 12.93
N ASP A 138 11.70 11.05 13.75
CA ASP A 138 11.80 10.70 15.17
C ASP A 138 11.31 9.28 15.47
N ASP A 139 10.90 8.54 14.41
CA ASP A 139 10.37 7.18 14.45
C ASP A 139 9.15 7.00 15.38
N LYS A 140 8.42 8.10 15.64
CA LYS A 140 7.22 8.11 16.49
C LYS A 140 5.97 8.41 15.67
N TYR A 141 5.62 7.48 14.84
CA TYR A 141 4.43 7.56 14.00
C TYR A 141 3.35 6.59 14.48
N ASP A 142 2.09 7.00 14.38
CA ASP A 142 0.95 6.19 14.83
C ASP A 142 0.54 5.13 13.80
N TYR A 143 1.54 4.44 13.21
CA TYR A 143 1.32 3.41 12.18
C TYR A 143 0.48 2.24 12.71
N ASP A 144 0.88 1.66 13.85
CA ASP A 144 0.21 0.49 14.42
C ASP A 144 -1.13 0.84 15.07
N SER A 145 -1.24 2.02 15.70
CA SER A 145 -2.44 2.40 16.46
C SER A 145 -3.53 3.03 15.60
N ILE A 146 -3.18 3.62 14.45
CA ILE A 146 -4.14 4.35 13.59
C ILE A 146 -4.03 3.90 12.13
N GLY A 147 -2.82 3.93 11.57
CA GLY A 147 -2.61 3.82 10.13
C GLY A 147 -3.01 2.47 9.56
N PHE A 148 -2.45 1.39 10.07
CA PHE A 148 -2.77 0.03 9.63
C PHE A 148 -4.23 -0.35 9.94
N PRO A 149 -4.79 -0.08 11.13
CA PRO A 149 -6.21 -0.32 11.40
C PRO A 149 -7.13 0.42 10.44
N PHE A 150 -6.85 1.70 10.13
CA PHE A 150 -7.66 2.47 9.18
C PHE A 150 -7.68 1.83 7.79
N LEU A 151 -6.51 1.46 7.24
CA LEU A 151 -6.44 0.87 5.90
C LEU A 151 -7.12 -0.51 5.85
N ALA A 152 -6.95 -1.32 6.89
CA ALA A 152 -7.57 -2.62 6.99
C ALA A 152 -9.10 -2.51 7.06
N GLU A 153 -9.62 -1.68 7.97
CA GLU A 153 -11.05 -1.51 8.21
C GLU A 153 -11.78 -0.93 7.01
N ILE A 154 -11.27 0.17 6.42
CA ILE A 154 -11.93 0.80 5.26
C ILE A 154 -12.05 -0.17 4.09
N SER A 155 -11.04 -1.01 3.85
CA SER A 155 -11.07 -1.99 2.77
C SER A 155 -12.07 -3.12 3.04
N ARG A 156 -12.17 -3.59 4.28
CA ARG A 156 -13.15 -4.60 4.69
C ARG A 156 -14.58 -4.11 4.54
N GLU A 157 -14.87 -2.90 5.00
CA GLU A 157 -16.22 -2.32 4.91
C GLU A 157 -16.64 -2.05 3.46
N ILE A 158 -15.72 -1.60 2.59
CA ILE A 158 -16.00 -1.45 1.16
C ILE A 158 -16.34 -2.80 0.52
N ILE A 159 -15.53 -3.83 0.77
CA ILE A 159 -15.75 -5.17 0.21
C ILE A 159 -17.06 -5.76 0.72
N LYS A 160 -17.36 -5.63 2.00
CA LYS A 160 -18.61 -6.08 2.60
C LYS A 160 -19.83 -5.40 1.95
N THR A 161 -19.77 -4.09 1.77
CA THR A 161 -20.84 -3.31 1.11
C THR A 161 -21.08 -3.76 -0.33
N LEU A 162 -20.02 -4.09 -1.07
CA LEU A 162 -20.11 -4.54 -2.47
C LEU A 162 -20.48 -6.03 -2.59
N SER A 163 -20.44 -6.80 -1.51
CA SER A 163 -20.74 -8.22 -1.49
C SER A 163 -22.21 -8.52 -1.17
N ASN A 164 -22.94 -7.53 -0.70
CA ASN A 164 -24.38 -7.57 -0.42
C ASN A 164 -25.19 -7.17 -1.66
#